data_d722233de7d1b7b66460cc624a345eff
#
_entry.id   d722233de7d1b7b66460cc624a345eff
#
_cell.length_a   1.000
_cell.length_b   1.000
_cell.length_c   1.000
_cell.angle_alpha   90.00
_cell.angle_beta   90.00
_cell.angle_gamma   90.00
#
_symmetry.space_group_name_H-M   'P 1'
#
loop_
_entity.id
_entity.type
_entity.pdbx_description
1 polymer ?
#
loop_
_entity_poly.entity_id
_entity_poly.type
_entity_poly.pdbx_seq_one_letter_code
_entity_poly.pdbx_strand_id
1 'polypeptide(L)'
;ADGIAVGMATKIPPHNLKELVSSLVAVLDNNEISIDELIENHIKGPDFPTGGYIMGIDGIHNAFKTGRGRVIMRGRATIEELPNGKEAIIITEIPYQVNKANLVEKIADLVREKRLEGISDLRDESDKDGIRIVVECKRDAIGDIVLNNLYKLTQLQDSFGVIMLALANGIPKVMNLKEMLEHFLDFRRTVIVRRTKFELGEAEDRAHILEGLKVALENIDE
;
A
#
# COMPACT_ATOMS: atom_id res chain seq x y z
N ALA A 1 3.77 3.61 -4.37
CA ALA A 1 4.52 4.68 -5.03
C ALA A 1 3.60 5.88 -5.28
N ASP A 2 4.09 7.08 -5.03
CA ASP A 2 3.35 8.32 -5.20
C ASP A 2 4.26 9.32 -5.94
N GLY A 3 3.76 9.98 -6.98
CA GLY A 3 4.53 10.91 -7.76
C GLY A 3 3.67 11.76 -8.69
N ILE A 4 4.06 13.02 -8.82
CA ILE A 4 3.37 14.01 -9.64
C ILE A 4 4.36 14.55 -10.68
N ALA A 5 3.95 14.54 -11.95
CA ALA A 5 4.64 15.17 -13.05
C ALA A 5 3.69 16.10 -13.80
N VAL A 6 4.22 16.88 -14.75
CA VAL A 6 3.38 17.76 -15.57
C VAL A 6 2.49 16.90 -16.47
N GLY A 7 1.17 17.03 -16.30
CA GLY A 7 0.16 16.32 -17.07
C GLY A 7 -0.10 14.86 -16.68
N MET A 8 0.62 14.30 -15.69
CA MET A 8 0.40 12.93 -15.22
C MET A 8 0.76 12.75 -13.75
N ALA A 9 0.11 11.77 -13.11
CA ALA A 9 0.42 11.39 -11.74
C ALA A 9 0.34 9.86 -11.58
N THR A 10 1.16 9.30 -10.69
CA THR A 10 1.06 7.92 -10.23
C THR A 10 0.71 7.93 -8.75
N LYS A 11 -0.19 7.03 -8.34
CA LYS A 11 -0.55 6.81 -6.95
C LYS A 11 -0.89 5.33 -6.75
N ILE A 12 0.14 4.54 -6.47
CA ILE A 12 0.04 3.10 -6.28
C ILE A 12 0.11 2.83 -4.77
N PRO A 13 -0.93 2.22 -4.17
CA PRO A 13 -0.93 1.93 -2.74
C PRO A 13 0.12 0.88 -2.38
N PRO A 14 0.58 0.83 -1.13
CA PRO A 14 1.43 -0.24 -0.64
C PRO A 14 0.67 -1.57 -0.64
N HIS A 15 1.43 -2.67 -0.81
CA HIS A 15 0.89 -4.03 -0.86
C HIS A 15 1.74 -4.96 0.01
N ASN A 16 1.14 -6.05 0.46
CA ASN A 16 1.86 -7.10 1.17
C ASN A 16 2.82 -7.83 0.23
N LEU A 17 4.10 -7.88 0.61
CA LEU A 17 5.13 -8.47 -0.24
C LEU A 17 4.93 -9.98 -0.48
N LYS A 18 4.39 -10.72 0.51
CA LYS A 18 4.12 -12.15 0.35
C LYS A 18 3.00 -12.39 -0.67
N GLU A 19 1.93 -11.60 -0.61
CA GLU A 19 0.82 -11.66 -1.57
C GLU A 19 1.30 -11.27 -2.98
N LEU A 20 2.13 -10.23 -3.09
CA LEU A 20 2.69 -9.80 -4.36
C LEU A 20 3.59 -10.89 -4.99
N VAL A 21 4.47 -11.51 -4.20
CA VAL A 21 5.31 -12.62 -4.67
C VAL A 21 4.46 -13.83 -5.06
N SER A 22 3.42 -14.17 -4.29
CA SER A 22 2.47 -15.23 -4.63
C SER A 22 1.81 -14.97 -5.98
N SER A 23 1.41 -13.72 -6.25
CA SER A 23 0.83 -13.32 -7.54
C SER A 23 1.83 -13.44 -8.69
N LEU A 24 3.08 -13.05 -8.48
CA LEU A 24 4.15 -13.18 -9.49
C LEU A 24 4.42 -14.65 -9.84
N VAL A 25 4.46 -15.54 -8.85
CA VAL A 25 4.63 -16.99 -9.07
C VAL A 25 3.44 -17.54 -9.83
N ALA A 26 2.20 -17.17 -9.45
CA ALA A 26 1.00 -17.61 -10.15
C ALA A 26 0.97 -17.20 -11.64
N VAL A 27 1.42 -15.98 -11.96
CA VAL A 27 1.56 -15.52 -13.37
C VAL A 27 2.67 -16.26 -14.10
N LEU A 28 3.77 -16.63 -13.43
CA LEU A 28 4.85 -17.42 -14.02
C LEU A 28 4.40 -18.86 -14.36
N ASP A 29 3.62 -19.48 -13.46
CA ASP A 29 3.14 -20.85 -13.63
C ASP A 29 2.00 -20.93 -14.64
N ASN A 30 1.14 -19.92 -14.68
CA ASN A 30 0.01 -19.82 -15.60
C ASN A 30 -0.14 -18.39 -16.15
N ASN A 31 0.39 -18.15 -17.33
CA ASN A 31 0.31 -16.83 -18.00
C ASN A 31 -1.12 -16.42 -18.39
N GLU A 32 -2.06 -17.37 -18.45
CA GLU A 32 -3.47 -17.10 -18.78
C GLU A 32 -4.33 -16.82 -17.53
N ILE A 33 -3.73 -16.81 -16.32
CA ILE A 33 -4.47 -16.53 -15.08
C ILE A 33 -5.21 -15.20 -15.16
N SER A 34 -6.47 -15.19 -14.74
CA SER A 34 -7.29 -13.98 -14.77
C SER A 34 -6.98 -13.05 -13.58
N ILE A 35 -7.32 -11.76 -13.71
CA ILE A 35 -7.17 -10.80 -12.61
C ILE A 35 -8.08 -11.18 -11.43
N ASP A 36 -9.25 -11.73 -11.71
CA ASP A 36 -10.18 -12.17 -10.67
C ASP A 36 -9.59 -13.32 -9.84
N GLU A 37 -8.99 -14.32 -10.48
CA GLU A 37 -8.27 -15.39 -9.79
C GLU A 37 -7.07 -14.90 -8.98
N LEU A 38 -6.33 -13.89 -9.49
CA LEU A 38 -5.25 -13.25 -8.74
C LEU A 38 -5.77 -12.58 -7.47
N ILE A 39 -6.91 -11.87 -7.55
CA ILE A 39 -7.53 -11.18 -6.39
C ILE A 39 -8.04 -12.21 -5.37
N GLU A 40 -8.69 -13.27 -5.83
CA GLU A 40 -9.29 -14.27 -4.94
C GLU A 40 -8.24 -15.10 -4.18
N ASN A 41 -7.14 -15.48 -4.85
CA ASN A 41 -6.23 -16.49 -4.32
C ASN A 41 -4.88 -15.94 -3.88
N HIS A 42 -4.43 -14.79 -4.39
CA HIS A 42 -3.05 -14.33 -4.22
C HIS A 42 -2.92 -12.94 -3.62
N ILE A 43 -3.65 -11.92 -4.12
CA ILE A 43 -3.51 -10.53 -3.69
C ILE A 43 -4.89 -9.89 -3.45
N LYS A 44 -5.29 -9.81 -2.20
CA LYS A 44 -6.64 -9.36 -1.83
C LYS A 44 -6.85 -7.85 -1.91
N GLY A 45 -5.78 -7.09 -1.86
CA GLY A 45 -5.86 -5.63 -1.93
C GLY A 45 -4.64 -4.91 -1.39
N PRO A 46 -4.72 -3.58 -1.27
CA PRO A 46 -3.69 -2.78 -0.61
C PRO A 46 -3.50 -3.18 0.85
N ASP A 47 -2.25 -3.10 1.33
CA ASP A 47 -1.87 -3.33 2.72
C ASP A 47 -1.22 -2.05 3.26
N PHE A 48 -2.02 -1.26 4.00
CA PHE A 48 -1.59 0.03 4.51
C PHE A 48 -0.83 -0.13 5.84
N PRO A 49 0.37 0.47 5.98
CA PRO A 49 1.19 0.32 7.19
C PRO A 49 0.58 0.98 8.43
N THR A 50 -0.41 1.85 8.25
CA THR A 50 -1.13 2.54 9.34
C THR A 50 -2.33 1.76 9.86
N GLY A 51 -2.59 0.55 9.33
CA GLY A 51 -3.74 -0.26 9.70
C GLY A 51 -5.07 0.32 9.18
N GLY A 52 -6.13 0.16 9.96
CA GLY A 52 -7.50 0.56 9.61
C GLY A 52 -8.25 -0.49 8.81
N TYR A 53 -9.35 -0.07 8.22
CA TYR A 53 -10.22 -0.91 7.41
C TYR A 53 -10.34 -0.38 5.98
N ILE A 54 -10.41 -1.27 5.01
CA ILE A 54 -10.85 -0.95 3.66
C ILE A 54 -12.35 -1.26 3.58
N MET A 55 -13.13 -0.27 3.15
CA MET A 55 -14.59 -0.36 3.07
C MET A 55 -15.03 -0.74 1.66
N GLY A 56 -15.49 -1.98 1.53
CA GLY A 56 -15.93 -2.54 0.24
C GLY A 56 -14.78 -3.00 -0.66
N ILE A 57 -15.10 -3.89 -1.60
CA ILE A 57 -14.13 -4.52 -2.52
C ILE A 57 -14.14 -3.88 -3.92
N ASP A 58 -15.19 -3.15 -4.28
CA ASP A 58 -15.36 -2.63 -5.64
C ASP A 58 -14.23 -1.67 -6.04
N GLY A 59 -13.75 -0.86 -5.09
CA GLY A 59 -12.63 0.05 -5.33
C GLY A 59 -11.33 -0.67 -5.65
N ILE A 60 -11.09 -1.82 -5.01
CA ILE A 60 -9.92 -2.69 -5.24
C ILE A 60 -10.04 -3.36 -6.61
N HIS A 61 -11.20 -3.99 -6.91
CA HIS A 61 -11.44 -4.64 -8.18
C HIS A 61 -11.28 -3.66 -9.36
N ASN A 62 -11.86 -2.46 -9.25
CA ASN A 62 -11.71 -1.42 -10.27
C ASN A 62 -10.25 -1.02 -10.44
N ALA A 63 -9.51 -0.80 -9.35
CA ALA A 63 -8.10 -0.44 -9.41
C ALA A 63 -7.27 -1.53 -10.10
N PHE A 64 -7.45 -2.80 -9.73
CA PHE A 64 -6.69 -3.91 -10.29
C PHE A 64 -7.07 -4.26 -11.72
N LYS A 65 -8.35 -4.11 -12.11
CA LYS A 65 -8.81 -4.39 -13.48
C LYS A 65 -8.50 -3.28 -14.47
N THR A 66 -8.55 -2.03 -14.03
CA THR A 66 -8.44 -0.87 -14.94
C THR A 66 -7.21 0.00 -14.73
N GLY A 67 -6.45 -0.24 -13.67
CA GLY A 67 -5.35 0.63 -13.23
C GLY A 67 -5.82 1.92 -12.56
N ARG A 68 -7.14 2.11 -12.36
CA ARG A 68 -7.74 3.25 -11.67
C ARG A 68 -8.85 2.80 -10.75
N GLY A 69 -8.86 3.35 -9.52
CA GLY A 69 -9.89 3.02 -8.56
C GLY A 69 -9.90 3.98 -7.37
N ARG A 70 -10.93 3.86 -6.54
CA ARG A 70 -11.07 4.61 -5.32
C ARG A 70 -11.29 3.64 -4.16
N VAL A 71 -10.28 3.50 -3.32
CA VAL A 71 -10.33 2.66 -2.12
C VAL A 71 -10.74 3.53 -0.94
N ILE A 72 -11.82 3.17 -0.26
CA ILE A 72 -12.28 3.87 0.93
C ILE A 72 -11.57 3.27 2.14
N MET A 73 -10.83 4.09 2.88
CA MET A 73 -10.14 3.72 4.10
C MET A 73 -10.86 4.29 5.31
N ARG A 74 -10.95 3.53 6.37
CA ARG A 74 -11.55 3.93 7.64
C ARG A 74 -10.61 3.62 8.78
N GLY A 75 -10.39 4.59 9.68
CA GLY A 75 -9.63 4.39 10.90
C GLY A 75 -10.31 3.40 11.85
N ARG A 76 -9.52 2.76 12.70
CA ARG A 76 -10.04 1.87 13.73
C ARG A 76 -10.42 2.67 14.97
N ALA A 77 -11.64 2.51 15.41
CA ALA A 77 -12.14 3.11 16.64
C ALA A 77 -13.01 2.11 17.41
N THR A 78 -12.93 2.17 18.73
CA THR A 78 -13.75 1.38 19.67
C THR A 78 -14.49 2.33 20.59
N ILE A 79 -15.63 1.90 21.12
CA ILE A 79 -16.37 2.63 22.13
C ILE A 79 -16.14 1.96 23.46
N GLU A 80 -15.70 2.74 24.45
CA GLU A 80 -15.45 2.30 25.82
C GLU A 80 -16.39 3.06 26.77
N GLU A 81 -16.91 2.36 27.77
CA GLU A 81 -17.68 2.99 28.84
C GLU A 81 -16.74 3.52 29.94
N LEU A 82 -16.84 4.79 30.27
CA LEU A 82 -16.06 5.42 31.31
C LEU A 82 -16.70 5.20 32.70
N PRO A 83 -15.90 5.27 33.80
CA PRO A 83 -16.40 5.09 35.18
C PRO A 83 -17.55 6.04 35.57
N ASN A 84 -17.68 7.17 34.88
CA ASN A 84 -18.73 8.15 35.09
C ASN A 84 -20.03 7.89 34.34
N GLY A 85 -20.15 6.72 33.67
CA GLY A 85 -21.30 6.31 32.85
C GLY A 85 -21.42 7.06 31.52
N LYS A 86 -20.34 7.71 31.04
CA LYS A 86 -20.25 8.27 29.70
C LYS A 86 -19.55 7.28 28.77
N GLU A 87 -19.80 7.41 27.49
CA GLU A 87 -19.07 6.69 26.45
C GLU A 87 -17.87 7.53 25.95
N ALA A 88 -16.79 6.86 25.59
CA ALA A 88 -15.66 7.45 24.91
C ALA A 88 -15.34 6.67 23.65
N ILE A 89 -15.07 7.37 22.57
CA ILE A 89 -14.58 6.78 21.32
C ILE A 89 -13.06 6.85 21.35
N ILE A 90 -12.44 5.68 21.29
CA ILE A 90 -10.98 5.52 21.30
C ILE A 90 -10.53 5.19 19.90
N ILE A 91 -9.82 6.11 19.24
CA ILE A 91 -9.28 5.94 17.90
C ILE A 91 -7.83 5.47 18.04
N THR A 92 -7.55 4.27 17.56
CA THR A 92 -6.23 3.61 17.65
C THR A 92 -5.49 3.57 16.32
N GLU A 93 -6.20 3.67 15.19
CA GLU A 93 -5.61 3.69 13.86
C GLU A 93 -6.31 4.74 13.02
N ILE A 94 -5.54 5.47 12.20
CA ILE A 94 -6.05 6.50 11.28
C ILE A 94 -5.75 6.10 9.84
N PRO A 95 -6.52 6.57 8.84
CA PRO A 95 -6.28 6.22 7.45
C PRO A 95 -4.90 6.63 6.95
N TYR A 96 -4.37 5.87 6.01
CA TYR A 96 -3.07 6.13 5.41
C TYR A 96 -2.98 7.53 4.80
N GLN A 97 -1.85 8.22 5.04
CA GLN A 97 -1.58 9.60 4.63
C GLN A 97 -2.43 10.67 5.34
N VAL A 98 -3.23 10.32 6.33
CA VAL A 98 -3.93 11.31 7.16
C VAL A 98 -2.99 11.82 8.26
N ASN A 99 -2.91 13.14 8.41
CA ASN A 99 -2.16 13.76 9.50
C ASN A 99 -3.00 13.78 10.78
N LYS A 100 -2.48 13.17 11.85
CA LYS A 100 -3.17 13.06 13.15
C LYS A 100 -3.53 14.43 13.75
N ALA A 101 -2.59 15.37 13.76
CA ALA A 101 -2.82 16.70 14.34
C ALA A 101 -3.94 17.45 13.59
N ASN A 102 -3.90 17.42 12.25
CA ASN A 102 -4.96 18.04 11.43
C ASN A 102 -6.32 17.35 11.64
N LEU A 103 -6.34 16.04 11.84
CA LEU A 103 -7.58 15.30 12.15
C LEU A 103 -8.15 15.75 13.50
N VAL A 104 -7.34 15.84 14.54
CA VAL A 104 -7.76 16.28 15.87
C VAL A 104 -8.25 17.73 15.84
N GLU A 105 -7.50 18.62 15.18
CA GLU A 105 -7.90 20.03 14.99
C GLU A 105 -9.24 20.13 14.25
N LYS A 106 -9.41 19.36 13.17
CA LYS A 106 -10.67 19.34 12.41
C LYS A 106 -11.86 18.88 13.24
N ILE A 107 -11.68 17.87 14.11
CA ILE A 107 -12.72 17.41 15.05
C ILE A 107 -13.07 18.56 16.00
N ALA A 108 -12.08 19.23 16.61
CA ALA A 108 -12.29 20.33 17.53
C ALA A 108 -13.02 21.50 16.86
N ASP A 109 -12.68 21.84 15.62
CA ASP A 109 -13.34 22.88 14.85
C ASP A 109 -14.81 22.56 14.59
N LEU A 110 -15.11 21.33 14.15
CA LEU A 110 -16.48 20.88 13.90
C LEU A 110 -17.34 20.91 15.17
N VAL A 111 -16.76 20.60 16.33
CA VAL A 111 -17.43 20.71 17.63
C VAL A 111 -17.71 22.18 17.97
N ARG A 112 -16.75 23.08 17.76
CA ARG A 112 -16.88 24.53 17.99
C ARG A 112 -17.92 25.15 17.07
N GLU A 113 -17.96 24.72 15.81
CA GLU A 113 -18.96 25.12 14.81
C GLU A 113 -20.35 24.51 15.03
N LYS A 114 -20.52 23.64 16.04
CA LYS A 114 -21.78 22.90 16.31
C LYS A 114 -22.26 22.03 15.15
N ARG A 115 -21.34 21.58 14.30
CA ARG A 115 -21.59 20.64 13.19
C ARG A 115 -21.41 19.18 13.62
N LEU A 116 -20.65 18.97 14.69
CA LEU A 116 -20.45 17.67 15.34
C LEU A 116 -20.88 17.81 16.80
N GLU A 117 -22.05 17.29 17.10
CA GLU A 117 -22.65 17.33 18.42
C GLU A 117 -22.38 16.06 19.20
N GLY A 118 -22.65 16.08 20.52
CA GLY A 118 -22.51 14.91 21.39
C GLY A 118 -21.10 14.67 21.93
N ILE A 119 -20.13 15.54 21.67
CA ILE A 119 -18.77 15.46 22.21
C ILE A 119 -18.64 16.40 23.41
N SER A 120 -18.07 15.91 24.52
CA SER A 120 -17.78 16.68 25.72
C SER A 120 -16.32 17.07 25.85
N ASP A 121 -15.40 16.21 25.40
CA ASP A 121 -13.96 16.46 25.46
C ASP A 121 -13.22 15.72 24.34
N LEU A 122 -12.03 16.21 23.98
CA LEU A 122 -11.17 15.65 22.95
C LEU A 122 -9.72 15.72 23.41
N ARG A 123 -9.06 14.56 23.50
CA ARG A 123 -7.65 14.46 23.94
C ARG A 123 -6.84 13.59 23.00
N ASP A 124 -5.59 13.96 22.78
CA ASP A 124 -4.58 13.12 22.15
C ASP A 124 -3.71 12.50 23.25
N GLU A 125 -3.88 11.22 23.49
CA GLU A 125 -3.15 10.42 24.48
C GLU A 125 -2.13 9.50 23.80
N SER A 126 -1.78 9.78 22.52
CA SER A 126 -0.81 8.97 21.77
C SER A 126 0.58 9.06 22.42
N ASP A 127 1.26 7.91 22.44
CA ASP A 127 2.60 7.76 23.01
C ASP A 127 3.49 6.91 22.09
N LYS A 128 4.61 6.39 22.63
CA LYS A 128 5.53 5.50 21.93
C LYS A 128 4.92 4.15 21.51
N ASP A 129 3.85 3.73 22.17
CA ASP A 129 3.20 2.45 21.94
C ASP A 129 2.14 2.53 20.82
N GLY A 130 1.71 3.77 20.45
CA GLY A 130 0.82 3.97 19.32
C GLY A 130 -0.09 5.19 19.38
N ILE A 131 -1.00 5.26 18.44
CA ILE A 131 -2.03 6.30 18.36
C ILE A 131 -3.14 5.99 19.35
N ARG A 132 -3.51 6.98 20.16
CA ARG A 132 -4.66 6.96 21.03
C ARG A 132 -5.30 8.34 21.08
N ILE A 133 -6.36 8.54 20.31
CA ILE A 133 -7.18 9.76 20.36
C ILE A 133 -8.47 9.42 21.10
N VAL A 134 -8.76 10.16 22.17
CA VAL A 134 -9.93 9.95 23.01
C VAL A 134 -10.94 11.04 22.75
N VAL A 135 -12.15 10.64 22.31
CA VAL A 135 -13.29 11.52 22.08
C VAL A 135 -14.36 11.17 23.12
N GLU A 136 -14.49 11.96 24.18
CA GLU A 136 -15.52 11.73 25.20
C GLU A 136 -16.87 12.22 24.72
N CYS A 137 -17.87 11.36 24.82
CA CYS A 137 -19.25 11.70 24.50
C CYS A 137 -19.92 12.43 25.69
N LYS A 138 -20.94 13.25 25.41
CA LYS A 138 -21.85 13.76 26.41
C LYS A 138 -22.69 12.62 26.98
N ARG A 139 -23.22 12.79 28.19
CA ARG A 139 -23.99 11.76 28.89
C ARG A 139 -25.26 11.33 28.14
N ASP A 140 -25.84 12.23 27.37
CA ASP A 140 -27.04 12.03 26.56
C ASP A 140 -26.77 11.65 25.11
N ALA A 141 -25.50 11.52 24.72
CA ALA A 141 -25.08 11.14 23.36
C ALA A 141 -24.81 9.63 23.27
N ILE A 142 -25.15 9.07 22.13
CA ILE A 142 -24.90 7.67 21.76
C ILE A 142 -23.58 7.61 20.96
N GLY A 143 -22.58 6.88 21.48
CA GLY A 143 -21.25 6.80 20.88
C GLY A 143 -21.24 6.36 19.42
N ASP A 144 -22.07 5.37 19.05
CA ASP A 144 -22.17 4.91 17.66
C ASP A 144 -22.62 6.02 16.70
N ILE A 145 -23.55 6.88 17.14
CA ILE A 145 -24.03 8.01 16.31
C ILE A 145 -22.91 9.04 16.14
N VAL A 146 -22.20 9.36 17.23
CA VAL A 146 -21.05 10.28 17.20
C VAL A 146 -19.95 9.71 16.31
N LEU A 147 -19.62 8.42 16.43
CA LEU A 147 -18.61 7.75 15.62
C LEU A 147 -18.97 7.77 14.12
N ASN A 148 -20.22 7.50 13.78
CA ASN A 148 -20.70 7.57 12.41
C ASN A 148 -20.60 9.01 11.83
N ASN A 149 -20.85 10.02 12.64
CA ASN A 149 -20.67 11.42 12.25
C ASN A 149 -19.18 11.78 12.08
N LEU A 150 -18.29 11.26 12.93
CA LEU A 150 -16.83 11.39 12.77
C LEU A 150 -16.37 10.82 11.41
N TYR A 151 -16.82 9.63 11.05
CA TYR A 151 -16.50 9.02 9.74
C TYR A 151 -17.05 9.85 8.57
N LYS A 152 -18.21 10.48 8.74
CA LYS A 152 -18.85 11.25 7.66
C LYS A 152 -18.26 12.65 7.47
N LEU A 153 -17.83 13.29 8.54
CA LEU A 153 -17.46 14.71 8.55
C LEU A 153 -15.96 14.97 8.64
N THR A 154 -15.16 13.93 8.91
CA THR A 154 -13.71 14.07 9.10
C THR A 154 -12.93 13.08 8.25
N GLN A 155 -11.61 13.23 8.24
CA GLN A 155 -10.68 12.29 7.58
C GLN A 155 -10.47 10.97 8.36
N LEU A 156 -11.26 10.69 9.40
CA LEU A 156 -11.28 9.38 10.03
C LEU A 156 -11.78 8.30 9.05
N GLN A 157 -12.56 8.70 8.05
CA GLN A 157 -12.77 7.96 6.81
C GLN A 157 -12.35 8.82 5.63
N ASP A 158 -11.46 8.30 4.80
CA ASP A 158 -10.98 8.99 3.61
C ASP A 158 -10.84 8.03 2.44
N SER A 159 -10.63 8.56 1.26
CA SER A 159 -10.49 7.76 0.06
C SER A 159 -9.09 7.88 -0.55
N PHE A 160 -8.50 6.74 -0.88
CA PHE A 160 -7.27 6.66 -1.64
C PHE A 160 -7.58 6.48 -3.13
N GLY A 161 -7.27 7.49 -3.92
CA GLY A 161 -7.40 7.40 -5.39
C GLY A 161 -6.22 6.64 -5.97
N VAL A 162 -6.47 5.45 -6.50
CA VAL A 162 -5.45 4.61 -7.13
C VAL A 162 -5.25 5.02 -8.58
N ILE A 163 -3.99 5.24 -8.98
CA ILE A 163 -3.56 5.46 -10.36
C ILE A 163 -2.30 4.62 -10.58
N MET A 164 -2.46 3.49 -11.26
CA MET A 164 -1.38 2.54 -11.53
C MET A 164 -0.65 2.93 -12.82
N LEU A 165 -0.05 4.13 -12.83
CA LEU A 165 0.75 4.63 -13.93
C LEU A 165 2.21 4.30 -13.69
N ALA A 166 2.84 3.64 -14.67
CA ALA A 166 4.28 3.36 -14.65
C ALA A 166 4.86 3.46 -16.07
N LEU A 167 6.19 3.43 -16.16
CA LEU A 167 6.90 3.44 -17.44
C LEU A 167 7.04 2.00 -17.95
N ALA A 168 6.38 1.70 -19.05
CA ALA A 168 6.57 0.47 -19.81
C ALA A 168 7.43 0.76 -21.04
N ASN A 169 8.65 0.23 -21.08
CA ASN A 169 9.61 0.50 -22.18
C ASN A 169 9.85 1.99 -22.44
N GLY A 170 9.90 2.81 -21.37
CA GLY A 170 10.10 4.25 -21.44
C GLY A 170 8.84 5.07 -21.75
N ILE A 171 7.70 4.44 -21.95
CA ILE A 171 6.42 5.10 -22.26
C ILE A 171 5.52 5.04 -21.02
N PRO A 172 4.98 6.18 -20.54
CA PRO A 172 4.05 6.18 -19.44
C PRO A 172 2.70 5.55 -19.83
N LYS A 173 2.27 4.54 -19.07
CA LYS A 173 1.02 3.82 -19.32
C LYS A 173 0.31 3.55 -17.98
N VAL A 174 -1.00 3.75 -17.96
CA VAL A 174 -1.84 3.21 -16.86
C VAL A 174 -2.06 1.74 -17.17
N MET A 175 -1.72 0.88 -16.23
CA MET A 175 -1.74 -0.57 -16.38
C MET A 175 -2.63 -1.21 -15.33
N ASN A 176 -3.24 -2.34 -15.68
CA ASN A 176 -3.91 -3.20 -14.72
C ASN A 176 -2.89 -4.01 -13.89
N LEU A 177 -3.36 -4.73 -12.88
CA LEU A 177 -2.48 -5.51 -12.00
C LEU A 177 -1.65 -6.53 -12.79
N LYS A 178 -2.28 -7.31 -13.68
CA LYS A 178 -1.59 -8.37 -14.43
C LYS A 178 -0.52 -7.80 -15.36
N GLU A 179 -0.83 -6.73 -16.10
CA GLU A 179 0.16 -6.04 -16.95
C GLU A 179 1.39 -5.57 -16.16
N MET A 180 1.19 -5.03 -14.94
CA MET A 180 2.32 -4.61 -14.09
C MET A 180 3.18 -5.79 -13.66
N LEU A 181 2.57 -6.92 -13.28
CA LEU A 181 3.29 -8.13 -12.91
C LEU A 181 4.07 -8.71 -14.10
N GLU A 182 3.46 -8.77 -15.28
CA GLU A 182 4.11 -9.23 -16.52
C GLU A 182 5.32 -8.36 -16.90
N HIS A 183 5.19 -7.04 -16.88
CA HIS A 183 6.30 -6.13 -17.15
C HIS A 183 7.45 -6.28 -16.13
N PHE A 184 7.13 -6.50 -14.86
CA PHE A 184 8.15 -6.78 -13.85
C PHE A 184 8.89 -8.09 -14.14
N LEU A 185 8.17 -9.16 -14.49
CA LEU A 185 8.75 -10.47 -14.82
C LEU A 185 9.67 -10.38 -16.05
N ASP A 186 9.25 -9.68 -17.09
CA ASP A 186 10.05 -9.48 -18.30
C ASP A 186 11.32 -8.66 -18.02
N PHE A 187 11.20 -7.63 -17.19
CA PHE A 187 12.37 -6.89 -16.73
C PHE A 187 13.32 -7.78 -15.92
N ARG A 188 12.80 -8.61 -15.00
CA ARG A 188 13.62 -9.56 -14.23
C ARG A 188 14.33 -10.57 -15.12
N ARG A 189 13.64 -11.15 -16.11
CA ARG A 189 14.27 -12.04 -17.11
C ARG A 189 15.41 -11.33 -17.84
N THR A 190 15.18 -10.12 -18.30
CA THR A 190 16.19 -9.30 -18.98
C THR A 190 17.42 -9.05 -18.11
N VAL A 191 17.23 -8.70 -16.84
CA VAL A 191 18.32 -8.47 -15.89
C VAL A 191 19.11 -9.75 -15.64
N ILE A 192 18.45 -10.90 -15.45
CA ILE A 192 19.11 -12.19 -15.24
C ILE A 192 19.95 -12.54 -16.47
N VAL A 193 19.38 -12.44 -17.67
CA VAL A 193 20.11 -12.75 -18.91
C VAL A 193 21.33 -11.83 -19.09
N ARG A 194 21.20 -10.54 -18.84
CA ARG A 194 22.33 -9.58 -18.93
C ARG A 194 23.43 -9.92 -17.93
N ARG A 195 23.05 -10.20 -16.68
CA ARG A 195 24.01 -10.61 -15.64
C ARG A 195 24.75 -11.88 -16.02
N THR A 196 24.02 -12.94 -16.42
CA THR A 196 24.62 -14.22 -16.80
C THR A 196 25.55 -14.09 -18.01
N LYS A 197 25.18 -13.24 -19.00
CA LYS A 197 26.08 -12.98 -20.15
C LYS A 197 27.37 -12.27 -19.72
N PHE A 198 27.30 -11.35 -18.79
CA PHE A 198 28.48 -10.66 -18.26
C PHE A 198 29.39 -11.65 -17.50
N GLU A 199 28.80 -12.41 -16.56
CA GLU A 199 29.52 -13.44 -15.79
C GLU A 199 30.16 -14.52 -16.69
N LEU A 200 29.47 -14.90 -17.78
CA LEU A 200 29.98 -15.82 -18.79
C LEU A 200 31.24 -15.26 -19.48
N GLY A 201 31.18 -13.99 -19.94
CA GLY A 201 32.32 -13.33 -20.59
C GLY A 201 33.53 -13.28 -19.67
N GLU A 202 33.38 -12.93 -18.39
CA GLU A 202 34.50 -12.95 -17.42
C GLU A 202 35.05 -14.34 -17.22
N ALA A 203 34.19 -15.37 -17.20
CA ALA A 203 34.63 -16.77 -17.06
C ALA A 203 35.38 -17.28 -18.31
N GLU A 204 34.91 -16.91 -19.51
CA GLU A 204 35.56 -17.24 -20.79
C GLU A 204 36.95 -16.56 -20.89
N ASP A 205 37.08 -15.29 -20.54
CA ASP A 205 38.36 -14.59 -20.52
C ASP A 205 39.35 -15.25 -19.55
N ARG A 206 38.85 -15.64 -18.36
CA ARG A 206 39.69 -16.37 -17.39
C ARG A 206 40.08 -17.75 -17.86
N ALA A 207 39.16 -18.48 -18.48
CA ALA A 207 39.47 -19.81 -19.07
C ALA A 207 40.53 -19.71 -20.16
N HIS A 208 40.43 -18.72 -21.04
CA HIS A 208 41.42 -18.47 -22.11
C HIS A 208 42.82 -18.22 -21.53
N ILE A 209 42.95 -17.42 -20.48
CA ILE A 209 44.26 -17.21 -19.80
C ILE A 209 44.79 -18.50 -19.20
N LEU A 210 43.94 -19.29 -18.56
CA LEU A 210 44.37 -20.57 -17.94
C LEU A 210 44.76 -21.62 -18.98
N GLU A 211 44.07 -21.68 -20.11
CA GLU A 211 44.41 -22.53 -21.24
C GLU A 211 45.78 -22.13 -21.84
N GLY A 212 46.02 -20.82 -22.02
CA GLY A 212 47.31 -20.32 -22.46
C GLY A 212 48.44 -20.67 -21.47
N LEU A 213 48.23 -20.53 -20.16
CA LEU A 213 49.18 -20.93 -19.14
C LEU A 213 49.43 -22.45 -19.15
N LYS A 214 48.44 -23.29 -19.38
CA LYS A 214 48.57 -24.73 -19.50
C LYS A 214 49.46 -25.08 -20.69
N VAL A 215 49.22 -24.51 -21.86
CA VAL A 215 50.05 -24.72 -23.06
C VAL A 215 51.49 -24.27 -22.82
N ALA A 216 51.73 -23.14 -22.14
CA ALA A 216 53.06 -22.67 -21.79
C ALA A 216 53.80 -23.64 -20.83
N LEU A 217 53.07 -24.21 -19.85
CA LEU A 217 53.66 -25.19 -18.92
C LEU A 217 53.99 -26.52 -19.59
N GLU A 218 53.19 -26.96 -20.55
CA GLU A 218 53.39 -28.20 -21.30
C GLU A 218 54.59 -28.10 -22.27
N ASN A 219 55.01 -26.90 -22.67
CA ASN A 219 56.09 -26.64 -23.62
C ASN A 219 57.28 -25.86 -22.98
N ILE A 220 57.45 -25.95 -21.66
CA ILE A 220 58.46 -25.17 -20.92
C ILE A 220 59.89 -25.69 -21.15
N ASP A 221 60.01 -26.93 -21.60
CA ASP A 221 61.30 -27.63 -21.83
C ASP A 221 61.80 -27.57 -23.30
N GLU A 222 61.02 -26.85 -24.18
CA GLU A 222 61.46 -26.52 -25.54
C GLU A 222 62.02 -25.06 -25.58
#